data_64e529a22b7bb26dc17a2d3d8f8630eb
#
_entry.id   64e529a22b7bb26dc17a2d3d8f8630eb
#
_cell.length_a   1.000
_cell.length_b   1.000
_cell.length_c   1.000
_cell.angle_alpha   90.00
_cell.angle_beta   90.00
_cell.angle_gamma   90.00
#
_symmetry.space_group_name_H-M   'P 1'
#
loop_
_entity.id
_entity.type
_entity.pdbx_description
1 polymer ?
#
loop_
_entity_poly.entity_id
_entity_poly.type
_entity_poly.pdbx_seq_one_letter_code
_entity_poly.pdbx_strand_id
1 'polypeptide(L)'
;MRTNEWYNKKEILKVYPISSSTYKKRIKNIDSSKTKFITSKSGSPTRLIHHSILDELFRKRRRLSTKEYKQTIKWVRNHYWTFIGNIVPVNSSIDDLKNKMRFLFDELKTLQMEKNQITLYFAIEKNPNDNYYHAHFLIDCARDMLNLGDFEDKLAIICEPNTINESRIHIEEYDMKYDKGGAIYNSKEKRYFYEVLG
;
A
#
# COMPACT_ATOMS: atom_id res chain seq x y z
N MET A 1 21.71 -17.06 18.01
CA MET A 1 20.36 -17.21 18.62
C MET A 1 19.58 -18.19 17.78
N ARG A 2 19.11 -19.32 18.34
CA ARG A 2 18.18 -20.21 17.63
C ARG A 2 16.85 -19.48 17.54
N THR A 3 16.48 -19.02 16.36
CA THR A 3 15.16 -18.46 16.10
C THR A 3 14.18 -19.62 16.13
N ASN A 4 13.25 -19.62 17.07
CA ASN A 4 12.14 -20.56 17.06
C ASN A 4 11.37 -20.38 15.75
N GLU A 5 11.19 -21.46 14.99
CA GLU A 5 10.37 -21.40 13.76
C GLU A 5 8.86 -21.30 14.07
N TRP A 6 8.46 -21.75 15.27
CA TRP A 6 7.06 -21.89 15.66
C TRP A 6 6.80 -21.21 17.00
N TYR A 7 5.74 -20.42 17.05
CA TYR A 7 5.37 -19.58 18.19
C TYR A 7 3.98 -19.92 18.68
N ASN A 8 3.83 -20.05 20.00
CA ASN A 8 2.54 -20.16 20.63
C ASN A 8 1.90 -18.78 20.92
N LYS A 9 0.63 -18.79 21.34
CA LYS A 9 -0.11 -17.55 21.63
C LYS A 9 0.59 -16.65 22.66
N LYS A 10 1.17 -17.19 23.73
CA LYS A 10 1.84 -16.43 24.78
C LYS A 10 3.06 -15.69 24.25
N GLU A 11 3.86 -16.36 23.43
CA GLU A 11 5.06 -15.81 22.79
C GLU A 11 4.68 -14.70 21.81
N ILE A 12 3.67 -14.93 20.99
CA ILE A 12 3.17 -13.94 20.02
C ILE A 12 2.66 -12.68 20.75
N LEU A 13 1.87 -12.82 21.81
CA LEU A 13 1.36 -11.67 22.57
C LEU A 13 2.43 -10.88 23.34
N LYS A 14 3.60 -11.48 23.59
CA LYS A 14 4.75 -10.75 24.15
C LYS A 14 5.43 -9.85 23.13
N VAL A 15 5.51 -10.32 21.86
CA VAL A 15 6.20 -9.61 20.79
C VAL A 15 5.28 -8.60 20.10
N TYR A 16 4.04 -8.98 19.91
CA TYR A 16 3.05 -8.15 19.20
C TYR A 16 2.02 -7.59 20.19
N PRO A 17 1.92 -6.24 20.36
CA PRO A 17 1.01 -5.61 21.30
C PRO A 17 -0.45 -5.64 20.78
N ILE A 18 -1.04 -6.82 20.75
CA ILE A 18 -2.42 -7.07 20.34
C ILE A 18 -3.22 -7.71 21.44
N SER A 19 -4.53 -7.52 21.41
CA SER A 19 -5.43 -8.20 22.36
C SER A 19 -5.64 -9.68 22.01
N SER A 20 -5.99 -10.50 23.00
CA SER A 20 -6.40 -11.90 22.79
C SER A 20 -7.54 -12.07 21.79
N SER A 21 -8.48 -11.14 21.76
CA SER A 21 -9.60 -11.13 20.82
C SER A 21 -9.10 -10.88 19.38
N THR A 22 -8.20 -9.91 19.19
CA THR A 22 -7.57 -9.64 17.91
C THR A 22 -6.75 -10.85 17.42
N TYR A 23 -5.99 -11.48 18.32
CA TYR A 23 -5.27 -12.72 18.00
C TYR A 23 -6.24 -13.79 17.47
N LYS A 24 -7.31 -14.12 18.24
CA LYS A 24 -8.29 -15.13 17.83
C LYS A 24 -8.92 -14.81 16.47
N LYS A 25 -9.26 -13.56 16.20
CA LYS A 25 -9.86 -13.13 14.93
C LYS A 25 -8.90 -13.33 13.75
N ARG A 26 -7.62 -12.98 13.92
CA ARG A 26 -6.63 -13.03 12.85
C ARG A 26 -6.19 -14.45 12.50
N ILE A 27 -6.17 -15.37 13.46
CA ILE A 27 -5.76 -16.76 13.20
C ILE A 27 -6.85 -17.66 12.61
N LYS A 28 -8.06 -17.13 12.40
CA LYS A 28 -9.20 -17.91 11.91
C LYS A 28 -8.96 -18.53 10.54
N ASN A 29 -8.34 -17.77 9.65
CA ASN A 29 -8.17 -18.11 8.23
C ASN A 29 -6.71 -18.34 7.83
N ILE A 30 -5.89 -18.85 8.77
CA ILE A 30 -4.49 -19.18 8.46
C ILE A 30 -4.46 -20.52 7.73
N ASP A 31 -3.65 -20.57 6.67
CA ASP A 31 -3.32 -21.82 5.97
C ASP A 31 -2.82 -22.89 6.93
N SER A 32 -3.30 -24.12 6.76
CA SER A 32 -2.92 -25.27 7.59
C SER A 32 -1.43 -25.56 7.55
N SER A 33 -0.75 -25.27 6.43
CA SER A 33 0.72 -25.44 6.29
C SER A 33 1.51 -24.49 7.21
N LYS A 34 0.90 -23.41 7.66
CA LYS A 34 1.51 -22.39 8.55
C LYS A 34 1.09 -22.53 10.00
N THR A 35 0.40 -23.61 10.34
CA THR A 35 -0.02 -23.92 11.71
C THR A 35 0.24 -25.38 12.04
N LYS A 36 0.60 -25.65 13.28
CA LYS A 36 0.64 -27.01 13.83
C LYS A 36 0.07 -27.05 15.24
N PHE A 37 -0.39 -28.20 15.66
CA PHE A 37 -0.85 -28.44 17.02
C PHE A 37 0.12 -29.34 17.75
N ILE A 38 0.41 -28.99 18.99
CA ILE A 38 1.19 -29.85 19.91
C ILE A 38 0.34 -30.11 21.15
N THR A 39 0.44 -31.32 21.69
CA THR A 39 -0.20 -31.64 22.97
C THR A 39 0.69 -31.13 24.09
N SER A 40 0.16 -30.27 24.96
CA SER A 40 0.86 -29.81 26.15
C SER A 40 0.94 -30.93 27.20
N LYS A 41 1.82 -30.78 28.19
CA LYS A 41 1.92 -31.73 29.33
C LYS A 41 0.58 -31.90 30.08
N SER A 42 -0.31 -30.91 29.99
CA SER A 42 -1.66 -30.94 30.56
C SER A 42 -2.71 -31.61 29.66
N GLY A 43 -2.31 -32.21 28.54
CA GLY A 43 -3.23 -32.84 27.58
C GLY A 43 -3.99 -31.88 26.66
N SER A 44 -3.87 -30.58 26.86
CA SER A 44 -4.58 -29.60 26.04
C SER A 44 -3.83 -29.28 24.72
N PRO A 45 -4.52 -29.24 23.58
CA PRO A 45 -3.89 -28.92 22.31
C PRO A 45 -3.47 -27.43 22.27
N THR A 46 -2.22 -27.17 21.95
CA THR A 46 -1.66 -25.84 21.79
C THR A 46 -1.37 -25.60 20.32
N ARG A 47 -2.01 -24.58 19.73
CA ARG A 47 -1.77 -24.14 18.36
C ARG A 47 -0.48 -23.33 18.28
N LEU A 48 0.40 -23.71 17.37
CA LEU A 48 1.61 -22.96 17.01
C LEU A 48 1.46 -22.35 15.64
N ILE A 49 2.08 -21.20 15.43
CA ILE A 49 2.07 -20.45 14.17
C ILE A 49 3.52 -20.28 13.72
N HIS A 50 3.75 -20.51 12.42
CA HIS A 50 5.07 -20.38 11.82
C HIS A 50 5.51 -18.91 11.76
N HIS A 51 6.79 -18.64 12.02
CA HIS A 51 7.34 -17.28 12.11
C HIS A 51 7.15 -16.48 10.81
N SER A 52 7.20 -17.13 9.62
CA SER A 52 7.13 -16.47 8.32
C SER A 52 5.86 -15.62 8.09
N ILE A 53 4.78 -15.89 8.85
CA ILE A 53 3.52 -15.15 8.69
C ILE A 53 3.20 -14.24 9.89
N LEU A 54 4.04 -14.22 10.92
CA LEU A 54 3.73 -13.46 12.16
C LEU A 54 3.64 -11.96 11.90
N ASP A 55 4.57 -11.41 11.12
CA ASP A 55 4.57 -9.98 10.80
C ASP A 55 3.36 -9.58 9.97
N GLU A 56 3.00 -10.39 8.99
CA GLU A 56 1.80 -10.16 8.18
C GLU A 56 0.54 -10.18 9.05
N LEU A 57 0.42 -11.16 9.94
CA LEU A 57 -0.76 -11.34 10.79
C LEU A 57 -0.84 -10.36 11.94
N PHE A 58 0.28 -10.07 12.60
CA PHE A 58 0.26 -9.43 13.93
C PHE A 58 0.97 -8.09 13.98
N ARG A 59 1.78 -7.73 12.98
CA ARG A 59 2.37 -6.39 12.91
C ARG A 59 1.27 -5.36 13.08
N LYS A 60 1.44 -4.49 14.04
CA LYS A 60 0.53 -3.36 14.23
C LYS A 60 0.60 -2.55 12.93
N ARG A 61 -0.44 -2.62 12.11
CA ARG A 61 -0.57 -1.63 11.03
C ARG A 61 -0.43 -0.29 11.72
N ARG A 62 0.56 0.49 11.32
CA ARG A 62 0.69 1.87 11.80
C ARG A 62 -0.59 2.56 11.39
N ARG A 63 -1.61 2.54 12.25
CA ARG A 63 -2.71 3.47 12.13
C ARG A 63 -2.06 4.80 12.45
N LEU A 64 -1.89 5.62 11.43
CA LEU A 64 -1.67 7.04 11.65
C LEU A 64 -2.68 7.51 12.68
N SER A 65 -2.30 8.46 13.52
CA SER A 65 -3.25 8.96 14.49
C SER A 65 -4.50 9.38 13.71
N THR A 66 -5.66 9.08 14.22
CA THR A 66 -6.94 9.41 13.55
C THR A 66 -6.99 10.89 13.16
N LYS A 67 -6.26 11.74 13.89
CA LYS A 67 -6.14 13.18 13.64
C LYS A 67 -5.24 13.48 12.43
N GLU A 68 -4.03 12.92 12.37
CA GLU A 68 -3.10 13.11 11.23
C GLU A 68 -3.69 12.56 9.93
N TYR A 69 -4.28 11.37 10.00
CA TYR A 69 -4.99 10.80 8.87
C TYR A 69 -6.10 11.72 8.36
N LYS A 70 -6.98 12.19 9.25
CA LYS A 70 -8.06 13.11 8.88
C LYS A 70 -7.57 14.42 8.28
N GLN A 71 -6.47 14.96 8.79
CA GLN A 71 -5.84 16.16 8.26
C GLN A 71 -5.31 15.93 6.84
N THR A 72 -4.56 14.84 6.63
CA THR A 72 -4.04 14.49 5.30
C THR A 72 -5.18 14.27 4.30
N ILE A 73 -6.21 13.52 4.67
CA ILE A 73 -7.35 13.30 3.79
C ILE A 73 -8.10 14.59 3.46
N LYS A 74 -8.27 15.46 4.44
CA LYS A 74 -8.86 16.77 4.20
C LYS A 74 -8.02 17.60 3.24
N TRP A 75 -6.71 17.56 3.39
CA TRP A 75 -5.78 18.24 2.51
C TRP A 75 -5.84 17.66 1.08
N VAL A 76 -5.74 16.34 0.91
CA VAL A 76 -5.84 15.65 -0.39
C VAL A 76 -7.13 16.03 -1.13
N ARG A 77 -8.25 16.11 -0.42
CA ARG A 77 -9.56 16.47 -1.01
C ARG A 77 -9.69 17.94 -1.41
N ASN A 78 -8.89 18.81 -0.84
CA ASN A 78 -8.94 20.26 -1.09
C ASN A 78 -7.75 20.75 -1.93
N HIS A 79 -6.74 19.90 -2.14
CA HIS A 79 -5.58 20.23 -2.96
C HIS A 79 -5.96 20.17 -4.44
N TYR A 80 -5.38 21.06 -5.25
CA TYR A 80 -5.64 21.11 -6.68
C TYR A 80 -4.74 20.12 -7.40
N TRP A 81 -5.32 19.07 -7.90
CA TRP A 81 -4.62 18.00 -8.63
C TRP A 81 -4.77 18.20 -10.14
N THR A 82 -3.74 17.93 -10.91
CA THR A 82 -3.73 18.06 -12.37
C THR A 82 -3.86 16.73 -13.09
N PHE A 83 -3.40 15.64 -12.48
CA PHE A 83 -3.52 14.30 -13.03
C PHE A 83 -3.98 13.30 -11.98
N ILE A 84 -4.67 12.28 -12.44
CA ILE A 84 -5.09 11.12 -11.66
C ILE A 84 -4.69 9.84 -12.38
N GLY A 85 -4.28 8.83 -11.65
CA GLY A 85 -3.95 7.56 -12.27
C GLY A 85 -3.93 6.39 -11.29
N ASN A 86 -3.71 5.22 -11.87
CA ASN A 86 -3.48 3.99 -11.13
C ASN A 86 -2.46 3.10 -11.82
N ILE A 87 -1.78 2.29 -11.02
CA ILE A 87 -0.86 1.24 -11.46
C ILE A 87 -1.31 -0.06 -10.82
N VAL A 88 -1.53 -1.07 -11.66
CA VAL A 88 -1.87 -2.44 -11.24
C VAL A 88 -0.79 -3.39 -11.78
N PRO A 89 0.40 -3.45 -11.16
CA PRO A 89 1.45 -4.36 -11.60
C PRO A 89 1.15 -5.78 -11.16
N VAL A 90 1.68 -6.74 -11.90
CA VAL A 90 1.58 -8.16 -11.54
C VAL A 90 2.48 -8.48 -10.35
N ASN A 91 1.95 -9.22 -9.37
CA ASN A 91 2.69 -9.75 -8.22
C ASN A 91 3.43 -8.73 -7.32
N SER A 92 3.00 -7.49 -7.28
CA SER A 92 3.67 -6.46 -6.48
C SER A 92 3.36 -6.53 -4.99
N SER A 93 4.39 -6.38 -4.19
CA SER A 93 4.27 -6.15 -2.75
C SER A 93 3.98 -4.66 -2.45
N ILE A 94 3.59 -4.37 -1.20
CA ILE A 94 3.42 -2.97 -0.75
C ILE A 94 4.75 -2.20 -0.85
N ASP A 95 5.87 -2.83 -0.49
CA ASP A 95 7.17 -2.15 -0.48
C ASP A 95 7.70 -1.94 -1.90
N ASP A 96 7.43 -2.87 -2.81
CA ASP A 96 7.72 -2.70 -4.23
C ASP A 96 6.94 -1.51 -4.82
N LEU A 97 5.63 -1.44 -4.59
CA LEU A 97 4.81 -0.32 -5.04
C LEU A 97 5.26 1.03 -4.46
N LYS A 98 5.66 1.08 -3.18
CA LYS A 98 6.22 2.31 -2.60
C LYS A 98 7.48 2.75 -3.33
N ASN A 99 8.38 1.81 -3.60
CA ASN A 99 9.64 2.13 -4.29
C ASN A 99 9.37 2.61 -5.72
N LYS A 100 8.45 1.96 -6.44
CA LYS A 100 8.02 2.39 -7.78
C LYS A 100 7.42 3.79 -7.76
N MET A 101 6.55 4.10 -6.81
CA MET A 101 5.94 5.44 -6.72
C MET A 101 6.94 6.52 -6.32
N ARG A 102 7.92 6.21 -5.47
CA ARG A 102 9.00 7.14 -5.14
C ARG A 102 9.95 7.36 -6.33
N PHE A 103 10.30 6.29 -7.03
CA PHE A 103 11.09 6.40 -8.26
C PHE A 103 10.36 7.26 -9.30
N LEU A 104 9.05 7.05 -9.50
CA LEU A 104 8.25 7.92 -10.37
C LEU A 104 8.35 9.40 -9.97
N PHE A 105 8.24 9.68 -8.67
CA PHE A 105 8.36 11.05 -8.18
C PHE A 105 9.74 11.65 -8.45
N ASP A 106 10.80 10.88 -8.25
CA ASP A 106 12.17 11.33 -8.53
C ASP A 106 12.37 11.58 -10.02
N GLU A 107 11.84 10.73 -10.90
CA GLU A 107 11.84 10.94 -12.35
C GLU A 107 11.07 12.21 -12.75
N LEU A 108 9.90 12.43 -12.17
CA LEU A 108 9.13 13.65 -12.41
C LEU A 108 9.90 14.92 -11.99
N LYS A 109 10.65 14.86 -10.89
CA LYS A 109 11.52 15.96 -10.46
C LYS A 109 12.61 16.29 -11.47
N THR A 110 13.12 15.30 -12.19
CA THR A 110 14.15 15.56 -13.21
C THR A 110 13.63 16.33 -14.42
N LEU A 111 12.32 16.28 -14.66
CA LEU A 111 11.65 17.04 -15.72
C LEU A 111 11.33 18.47 -15.31
N GLN A 112 11.55 18.81 -14.05
CA GLN A 112 11.26 20.13 -13.49
C GLN A 112 12.27 21.17 -13.95
N MET A 113 11.81 22.14 -14.72
CA MET A 113 12.49 23.42 -14.82
C MET A 113 12.25 24.22 -13.55
N GLU A 114 13.26 24.84 -12.99
CA GLU A 114 13.51 25.46 -11.67
C GLU A 114 12.35 26.14 -10.87
N LYS A 115 11.12 26.20 -11.34
CA LYS A 115 10.06 27.01 -10.72
C LYS A 115 8.77 26.32 -10.28
N ASN A 116 8.55 25.07 -10.66
CA ASN A 116 7.28 24.41 -10.35
C ASN A 116 7.47 23.28 -9.36
N GLN A 117 6.78 23.34 -8.23
CA GLN A 117 6.74 22.25 -7.27
C GLN A 117 5.86 21.13 -7.81
N ILE A 118 6.38 19.92 -7.83
CA ILE A 118 5.58 18.73 -8.08
C ILE A 118 5.14 18.14 -6.74
N THR A 119 3.90 17.79 -6.63
CA THR A 119 3.37 17.04 -5.50
C THR A 119 2.74 15.75 -5.99
N LEU A 120 3.14 14.64 -5.40
CA LEU A 120 2.59 13.33 -5.66
C LEU A 120 1.93 12.79 -4.38
N TYR A 121 0.65 12.54 -4.42
CA TYR A 121 -0.03 11.72 -3.42
C TYR A 121 -0.29 10.34 -4.01
N PHE A 122 0.01 9.28 -3.25
CA PHE A 122 -0.40 7.93 -3.65
C PHE A 122 -0.93 7.12 -2.47
N ALA A 123 -1.79 6.17 -2.79
CA ALA A 123 -2.36 5.23 -1.84
C ALA A 123 -2.32 3.81 -2.40
N ILE A 124 -1.91 2.86 -1.57
CA ILE A 124 -1.83 1.45 -1.95
C ILE A 124 -3.05 0.72 -1.41
N GLU A 125 -3.70 -0.02 -2.28
CA GLU A 125 -4.87 -0.82 -1.99
C GLU A 125 -4.65 -2.27 -2.41
N LYS A 126 -5.25 -3.21 -1.69
CA LYS A 126 -5.27 -4.61 -2.07
C LYS A 126 -6.47 -4.86 -2.97
N ASN A 127 -6.28 -5.52 -4.10
CA ASN A 127 -7.38 -5.95 -4.93
C ASN A 127 -8.24 -6.96 -4.14
N PRO A 128 -9.56 -6.79 -4.04
CA PRO A 128 -10.42 -7.69 -3.28
C PRO A 128 -10.49 -9.11 -3.87
N ASN A 129 -10.27 -9.24 -5.18
CA ASN A 129 -10.40 -10.50 -5.89
C ASN A 129 -9.07 -11.25 -6.04
N ASP A 130 -7.94 -10.56 -5.84
CA ASP A 130 -6.61 -11.08 -6.03
C ASP A 130 -5.74 -10.82 -4.80
N ASN A 131 -4.61 -11.52 -4.72
CA ASN A 131 -3.64 -11.27 -3.66
C ASN A 131 -2.68 -10.11 -3.97
N TYR A 132 -2.93 -9.36 -5.03
CA TYR A 132 -2.06 -8.30 -5.51
C TYR A 132 -2.43 -6.94 -4.94
N TYR A 133 -1.45 -6.04 -4.93
CA TYR A 133 -1.61 -4.66 -4.54
C TYR A 133 -1.55 -3.77 -5.77
N HIS A 134 -2.26 -2.65 -5.72
CA HIS A 134 -2.22 -1.62 -6.73
C HIS A 134 -2.10 -0.25 -6.06
N ALA A 135 -1.58 0.72 -6.77
CA ALA A 135 -1.48 2.08 -6.30
C ALA A 135 -2.39 2.99 -7.10
N HIS A 136 -3.13 3.84 -6.40
CA HIS A 136 -3.79 5.02 -6.96
C HIS A 136 -2.94 6.24 -6.65
N PHE A 137 -2.85 7.17 -7.57
CA PHE A 137 -2.07 8.39 -7.36
C PHE A 137 -2.77 9.64 -7.90
N LEU A 138 -2.36 10.76 -7.34
CA LEU A 138 -2.75 12.11 -7.75
C LEU A 138 -1.46 12.92 -7.89
N ILE A 139 -1.35 13.70 -8.96
CA ILE A 139 -0.20 14.57 -9.21
C ILE A 139 -0.68 16.00 -9.36
N ASP A 140 0.04 16.90 -8.72
CA ASP A 140 -0.02 18.33 -8.96
C ASP A 140 1.28 18.78 -9.61
N CYS A 141 1.18 19.27 -10.83
CA CYS A 141 2.27 19.89 -11.59
C CYS A 141 1.66 20.81 -12.65
N ALA A 142 2.50 21.63 -13.30
CA ALA A 142 2.02 22.43 -14.41
C ALA A 142 1.59 21.55 -15.58
N ARG A 143 0.40 21.79 -16.16
CA ARG A 143 -0.19 20.96 -17.21
C ARG A 143 0.63 20.88 -18.48
N ASP A 144 1.38 21.91 -18.79
CA ASP A 144 2.26 22.01 -19.95
C ASP A 144 3.61 21.29 -19.76
N MET A 145 3.90 20.82 -18.55
CA MET A 145 5.14 20.11 -18.23
C MET A 145 5.11 18.61 -18.53
N LEU A 146 3.92 18.03 -18.60
CA LEU A 146 3.77 16.60 -18.79
C LEU A 146 2.91 16.32 -20.02
N ASN A 147 3.56 15.85 -21.06
CA ASN A 147 2.85 15.13 -22.11
C ASN A 147 2.39 13.77 -21.53
N LEU A 148 1.11 13.47 -21.61
CA LEU A 148 0.56 12.19 -21.12
C LEU A 148 1.29 10.98 -21.72
N GLY A 149 1.69 11.05 -22.99
CA GLY A 149 2.48 9.99 -23.66
C GLY A 149 3.82 9.76 -22.98
N ASP A 150 4.59 10.82 -22.73
CA ASP A 150 5.89 10.73 -22.05
C ASP A 150 5.73 10.17 -20.61
N PHE A 151 4.60 10.44 -20.00
CA PHE A 151 4.30 9.96 -18.66
C PHE A 151 3.93 8.48 -18.66
N GLU A 152 3.12 8.03 -19.62
CA GLU A 152 2.78 6.62 -19.80
C GLU A 152 4.03 5.79 -20.12
N ASP A 153 4.96 6.30 -20.94
CA ASP A 153 6.24 5.66 -21.22
C ASP A 153 7.08 5.49 -19.96
N LYS A 154 7.15 6.51 -19.11
CA LYS A 154 7.86 6.41 -17.82
C LYS A 154 7.20 5.44 -16.87
N LEU A 155 5.87 5.43 -16.78
CA LEU A 155 5.14 4.45 -15.99
C LEU A 155 5.34 3.02 -16.53
N ALA A 156 5.42 2.84 -17.85
CA ALA A 156 5.71 1.55 -18.46
C ALA A 156 7.09 1.03 -18.07
N ILE A 157 8.12 1.88 -18.05
CA ILE A 157 9.47 1.54 -17.58
C ILE A 157 9.44 1.06 -16.12
N ILE A 158 8.67 1.73 -15.26
CA ILE A 158 8.53 1.40 -13.84
C ILE A 158 7.84 0.05 -13.64
N CYS A 159 6.90 -0.32 -14.52
CA CYS A 159 6.12 -1.54 -14.42
C CYS A 159 6.84 -2.80 -14.91
N GLU A 160 8.05 -2.68 -15.49
CA GLU A 160 8.87 -3.72 -16.10
C GLU A 160 8.38 -4.20 -17.49
N PRO A 161 9.29 -4.27 -18.50
CA PRO A 161 8.90 -4.48 -19.91
C PRO A 161 8.26 -5.85 -20.20
N ASN A 162 8.46 -6.85 -19.36
CA ASN A 162 7.91 -8.19 -19.56
C ASN A 162 6.46 -8.35 -19.06
N THR A 163 5.89 -7.35 -18.41
CA THR A 163 4.55 -7.38 -17.81
C THR A 163 3.59 -6.36 -18.41
N ILE A 164 3.99 -5.65 -19.46
CA ILE A 164 3.17 -4.60 -20.11
C ILE A 164 1.80 -5.12 -20.56
N ASN A 165 1.71 -6.38 -20.99
CA ASN A 165 0.43 -7.00 -21.39
C ASN A 165 -0.48 -7.37 -20.22
N GLU A 166 0.03 -7.40 -18.99
CA GLU A 166 -0.71 -7.78 -17.78
C GLU A 166 -0.84 -6.62 -16.79
N SER A 167 0.06 -5.63 -16.85
CA SER A 167 0.00 -4.42 -16.03
C SER A 167 -1.03 -3.45 -16.61
N ARG A 168 -1.94 -3.02 -15.77
CA ARG A 168 -2.88 -1.96 -16.12
C ARG A 168 -2.36 -0.65 -15.58
N ILE A 169 -2.00 0.23 -16.50
CA ILE A 169 -1.63 1.61 -16.21
C ILE A 169 -2.74 2.47 -16.76
N HIS A 170 -3.19 3.40 -15.96
CA HIS A 170 -4.15 4.41 -16.37
C HIS A 170 -3.72 5.74 -15.80
N ILE A 171 -3.68 6.75 -16.65
CA ILE A 171 -3.49 8.14 -16.25
C ILE A 171 -4.33 9.03 -17.14
N GLU A 172 -4.91 10.04 -16.53
CA GLU A 172 -5.73 11.04 -17.22
C GLU A 172 -5.55 12.42 -16.57
N GLU A 173 -5.84 13.46 -17.34
CA GLU A 173 -5.97 14.80 -16.78
C GLU A 173 -7.13 14.82 -15.77
N TYR A 174 -6.89 15.51 -14.66
CA TYR A 174 -7.85 15.62 -13.58
C TYR A 174 -8.33 17.04 -13.42
N ASP A 175 -9.62 17.25 -13.50
CA ASP A 175 -10.26 18.53 -13.21
C ASP A 175 -11.17 18.40 -11.99
N MET A 176 -10.68 18.86 -10.85
CA MET A 176 -11.44 18.85 -9.59
C MET A 176 -12.79 19.59 -9.66
N LYS A 177 -12.96 20.49 -10.61
CA LYS A 177 -14.20 21.24 -10.77
C LYS A 177 -15.32 20.32 -11.29
N TYR A 178 -14.97 19.38 -12.14
CA TYR A 178 -15.92 18.47 -12.79
C TYR A 178 -15.90 17.06 -12.19
N ASP A 179 -14.76 16.61 -11.71
CA ASP A 179 -14.60 15.26 -11.12
C ASP A 179 -14.06 15.31 -9.67
N LYS A 180 -14.89 15.68 -8.73
CA LYS A 180 -14.55 15.61 -7.30
C LYS A 180 -14.41 14.17 -6.79
N GLY A 181 -14.88 13.18 -7.56
CA GLY A 181 -14.91 11.77 -7.17
C GLY A 181 -13.53 11.15 -7.04
N GLY A 182 -12.58 11.51 -7.90
CA GLY A 182 -11.23 10.94 -7.93
C GLY A 182 -10.44 11.16 -6.64
N ALA A 183 -10.36 12.41 -6.15
CA ALA A 183 -9.67 12.71 -4.89
C ALA A 183 -10.37 12.05 -3.68
N ILE A 184 -11.71 11.98 -3.69
CA ILE A 184 -12.51 11.28 -2.68
C ILE A 184 -12.23 9.78 -2.74
N TYR A 185 -12.21 9.21 -3.94
CA TYR A 185 -11.93 7.79 -4.15
C TYR A 185 -10.53 7.44 -3.65
N ASN A 186 -9.50 8.20 -4.02
CA ASN A 186 -8.12 7.96 -3.63
C ASN A 186 -7.87 8.18 -2.14
N SER A 187 -8.73 8.88 -1.44
CA SER A 187 -8.64 9.17 -0.01
C SER A 187 -9.56 8.32 0.88
N LYS A 188 -10.00 7.14 0.44
CA LYS A 188 -10.86 6.24 1.24
C LYS A 188 -10.12 5.69 2.46
N GLU A 189 -10.85 5.45 3.56
CA GLU A 189 -10.29 5.02 4.86
C GLU A 189 -9.63 3.61 4.87
N LYS A 190 -9.89 2.77 3.87
CA LYS A 190 -9.43 1.37 3.84
C LYS A 190 -8.13 1.18 3.04
N ARG A 191 -7.18 2.09 3.15
CA ARG A 191 -5.90 1.95 2.46
C ARG A 191 -4.90 1.18 3.30
N TYR A 192 -4.02 0.44 2.63
CA TYR A 192 -2.91 -0.26 3.29
C TYR A 192 -1.76 0.68 3.58
N PHE A 193 -1.56 1.64 2.70
CA PHE A 193 -0.52 2.64 2.81
C PHE A 193 -0.92 3.89 2.01
N TYR A 194 -0.44 5.05 2.41
CA TYR A 194 -0.46 6.28 1.61
C TYR A 194 0.75 7.15 1.96
N GLU A 195 1.16 7.99 1.03
CA GLU A 195 2.26 8.92 1.19
C GLU A 195 2.01 10.18 0.34
N VAL A 196 2.57 11.29 0.80
CA VAL A 196 2.63 12.56 0.06
C VAL A 196 4.10 12.88 -0.12
N LEU A 197 4.51 13.09 -1.36
CA LEU A 197 5.85 13.50 -1.77
C LEU A 197 5.76 14.89 -2.40
N GLY A 198 6.64 15.80 -1.99
CA GLY A 198 6.64 17.17 -2.46
C GLY A 198 7.91 17.94 -2.10
#